data_d97a9b9ed836fc0935926b823d12ba7f
#
_entry.id   d97a9b9ed836fc0935926b823d12ba7f
#
_cell.length_a   1.000
_cell.length_b   1.000
_cell.length_c   1.000
_cell.angle_alpha   90.00
_cell.angle_beta   90.00
_cell.angle_gamma   90.00
#
_symmetry.space_group_name_H-M   'P 1'
#
loop_
_entity.id
_entity.type
_entity.pdbx_description
1 polymer ?
#
loop_
_entity_poly.entity_id
_entity_poly.type
_entity_poly.pdbx_seq_one_letter_code
_entity_poly.pdbx_strand_id
1 'polypeptide(L)'
;MSRIIAGAAGGLRLASVPGDTTRPTTDRVKESLFSKLESYGVLEGARVLDVYGGSGALGCEAASRGAASVEIVDKYPKAVRTIQRNVDAVVRAGSVSGLNPQVKVRHSSARTYLLGALDVWDIVFVDPPYALPNEQVVEDLQQIAPHLAEGAIVVVERSARDSEPVWPKSVRRFAAKNHGETAVYYLEPDAAELSAEPVLGIAEKEN
;
A
#
# COMPACT_ATOMS: atom_id res chain seq x y z
N MET A 1 -4.73 19.04 6.68
CA MET A 1 -4.43 18.95 5.24
C MET A 1 -3.12 18.19 5.11
N SER A 2 -3.07 17.17 4.27
CA SER A 2 -1.85 16.42 3.97
C SER A 2 -1.07 17.11 2.83
N ARG A 3 0.23 16.90 2.76
CA ARG A 3 1.10 17.38 1.67
C ARG A 3 2.07 16.28 1.25
N ILE A 4 2.61 16.38 0.05
CA ILE A 4 3.77 15.59 -0.37
C ILE A 4 4.98 16.07 0.44
N ILE A 5 5.69 15.11 1.07
CA ILE A 5 6.82 15.42 1.96
C ILE A 5 8.09 15.66 1.15
N ALA A 6 8.36 14.78 0.17
CA ALA A 6 9.61 14.84 -0.60
C ALA A 6 9.42 14.42 -2.06
N GLY A 7 10.54 14.39 -2.81
CA GLY A 7 10.56 14.04 -4.22
C GLY A 7 10.15 15.20 -5.14
N ALA A 8 9.80 14.86 -6.37
CA ALA A 8 9.54 15.83 -7.45
C ALA A 8 8.35 16.76 -7.20
N ALA A 9 7.38 16.33 -6.37
CA ALA A 9 6.23 17.14 -5.98
C ALA A 9 6.30 17.61 -4.52
N GLY A 10 7.47 17.61 -3.89
CA GLY A 10 7.68 17.98 -2.49
C GLY A 10 7.04 19.33 -2.14
N GLY A 11 6.32 19.39 -1.02
CA GLY A 11 5.59 20.58 -0.57
C GLY A 11 4.19 20.76 -1.17
N LEU A 12 3.81 20.00 -2.21
CA LEU A 12 2.49 20.08 -2.83
C LEU A 12 1.38 19.68 -1.83
N ARG A 13 0.39 20.54 -1.67
CA ARG A 13 -0.77 20.27 -0.80
C ARG A 13 -1.75 19.34 -1.51
N LEU A 14 -2.17 18.29 -0.80
CA LEU A 14 -3.16 17.34 -1.27
C LEU A 14 -4.58 17.73 -0.80
N ALA A 15 -5.56 17.54 -1.67
CA ALA A 15 -6.97 17.67 -1.31
C ALA A 15 -7.36 16.53 -0.37
N SER A 16 -8.24 16.83 0.60
CA SER A 16 -8.85 15.84 1.49
C SER A 16 -10.19 15.36 0.93
N VAL A 17 -10.60 14.15 1.30
CA VAL A 17 -11.92 13.61 0.92
C VAL A 17 -13.02 14.40 1.64
N PRO A 18 -14.00 14.97 0.92
CA PRO A 18 -15.07 15.75 1.54
C PRO A 18 -15.93 14.91 2.49
N GLY A 19 -16.09 15.36 3.74
CA GLY A 19 -16.89 14.68 4.75
C GLY A 19 -16.20 13.49 5.40
N ASP A 20 -14.96 13.26 5.11
CA ASP A 20 -14.15 12.25 5.80
C ASP A 20 -13.73 12.81 7.17
N THR A 21 -14.16 12.11 8.23
CA THR A 21 -13.77 12.38 9.62
C THR A 21 -12.62 11.47 10.05
N THR A 22 -12.14 10.60 9.16
CA THR A 22 -10.98 9.76 9.45
C THR A 22 -9.74 10.64 9.56
N ARG A 23 -8.90 10.32 10.52
CA ARG A 23 -7.64 11.04 10.72
C ARG A 23 -6.70 10.70 9.57
N PRO A 24 -6.32 11.65 8.72
CA PRO A 24 -5.37 11.35 7.66
C PRO A 24 -4.04 10.95 8.30
N THR A 25 -3.36 9.97 7.70
CA THR A 25 -1.96 9.66 8.03
C THR A 25 -1.17 10.96 8.13
N THR A 26 -0.66 11.25 9.31
CA THR A 26 -0.03 12.55 9.57
C THR A 26 1.24 12.68 8.74
N ASP A 27 1.60 13.91 8.37
CA ASP A 27 2.85 14.20 7.65
C ASP A 27 4.06 13.55 8.34
N ARG A 28 4.07 13.51 9.68
CA ARG A 28 5.15 12.88 10.49
C ARG A 28 5.20 11.35 10.33
N VAL A 29 4.04 10.69 10.32
CA VAL A 29 3.97 9.23 10.09
C VAL A 29 4.46 8.91 8.69
N LYS A 30 3.97 9.65 7.70
CA LYS A 30 4.35 9.51 6.29
C LYS A 30 5.86 9.72 6.09
N GLU A 31 6.42 10.79 6.66
CA GLU A 31 7.86 11.06 6.62
C GLU A 31 8.68 9.90 7.20
N SER A 32 8.30 9.41 8.39
CA SER A 32 8.98 8.28 9.02
C SER A 32 8.89 6.99 8.21
N LEU A 33 7.71 6.71 7.64
CA LEU A 33 7.46 5.54 6.81
C LEU A 33 8.34 5.57 5.55
N PHE A 34 8.28 6.67 4.81
CA PHE A 34 9.02 6.80 3.56
C PHE A 34 10.53 6.89 3.76
N SER A 35 11.02 7.56 4.82
CA SER A 35 12.45 7.55 5.18
C SER A 35 12.97 6.13 5.44
N LYS A 36 12.12 5.26 6.02
CA LYS A 36 12.47 3.86 6.22
C LYS A 36 12.52 3.09 4.89
N LEU A 37 11.56 3.26 4.00
CA LEU A 37 11.56 2.64 2.67
C LEU A 37 12.76 3.12 1.83
N GLU A 38 13.11 4.41 1.90
CA GLU A 38 14.33 4.95 1.25
C GLU A 38 15.60 4.31 1.80
N SER A 39 15.69 4.09 3.12
CA SER A 39 16.85 3.43 3.72
C SER A 39 17.05 1.99 3.25
N TYR A 40 16.01 1.35 2.74
CA TYR A 40 16.06 0.03 2.11
C TYR A 40 16.32 0.10 0.59
N GLY A 41 16.28 1.29 -0.02
CA GLY A 41 16.51 1.47 -1.44
C GLY A 41 15.41 0.91 -2.35
N VAL A 42 14.18 0.74 -1.82
CA VAL A 42 13.08 0.04 -2.53
C VAL A 42 12.12 0.94 -3.29
N LEU A 43 12.28 2.28 -3.21
CA LEU A 43 11.29 3.24 -3.75
C LEU A 43 11.52 3.57 -5.23
N GLU A 44 12.78 3.78 -5.62
CA GLU A 44 13.10 4.19 -6.99
C GLU A 44 12.81 3.04 -7.96
N GLY A 45 12.01 3.32 -8.98
CA GLY A 45 11.61 2.33 -9.98
C GLY A 45 10.55 1.33 -9.49
N ALA A 46 10.06 1.45 -8.25
CA ALA A 46 9.13 0.49 -7.65
C ALA A 46 7.76 0.45 -8.34
N ARG A 47 7.16 -0.74 -8.35
CA ARG A 47 5.74 -0.98 -8.62
C ARG A 47 5.00 -0.94 -7.29
N VAL A 48 4.10 0.00 -7.13
CA VAL A 48 3.45 0.30 -5.85
C VAL A 48 1.94 0.07 -5.94
N LEU A 49 1.37 -0.58 -4.93
CA LEU A 49 -0.06 -0.68 -4.73
C LEU A 49 -0.45 0.03 -3.43
N ASP A 50 -1.46 0.90 -3.48
CA ASP A 50 -2.12 1.52 -2.33
C ASP A 50 -3.57 1.02 -2.29
N VAL A 51 -3.83 0.03 -1.41
CA VAL A 51 -5.08 -0.76 -1.44
C VAL A 51 -6.26 0.00 -0.85
N TYR A 52 -6.02 0.93 0.07
CA TYR A 52 -7.02 1.73 0.75
C TYR A 52 -6.69 3.21 0.59
N GLY A 53 -6.78 3.69 -0.66
CA GLY A 53 -6.21 4.96 -1.10
C GLY A 53 -6.64 6.21 -0.33
N GLY A 54 -7.88 6.27 0.17
CA GLY A 54 -8.39 7.45 0.87
C GLY A 54 -8.26 8.72 0.04
N SER A 55 -7.32 9.60 0.40
CA SER A 55 -6.97 10.78 -0.40
C SER A 55 -5.88 10.50 -1.44
N GLY A 56 -5.31 9.30 -1.48
CA GLY A 56 -4.16 8.92 -2.30
C GLY A 56 -2.81 9.39 -1.76
N ALA A 57 -2.75 9.73 -0.48
CA ALA A 57 -1.56 10.38 0.09
C ALA A 57 -0.31 9.49 0.04
N LEU A 58 -0.42 8.18 0.29
CA LEU A 58 0.70 7.24 0.25
C LEU A 58 1.14 6.95 -1.18
N GLY A 59 0.20 6.61 -2.06
CA GLY A 59 0.50 6.38 -3.48
C GLY A 59 1.07 7.62 -4.17
N CYS A 60 0.54 8.81 -3.92
CA CYS A 60 1.07 10.08 -4.43
C CYS A 60 2.48 10.39 -3.92
N GLU A 61 2.78 10.10 -2.65
CA GLU A 61 4.11 10.27 -2.08
C GLU A 61 5.11 9.32 -2.76
N ALA A 62 4.74 8.04 -2.96
CA ALA A 62 5.56 7.07 -3.68
C ALA A 62 5.87 7.53 -5.12
N ALA A 63 4.85 8.00 -5.85
CA ALA A 63 5.00 8.56 -7.18
C ALA A 63 5.97 9.76 -7.21
N SER A 64 5.86 10.66 -6.22
CA SER A 64 6.74 11.82 -6.08
C SER A 64 8.20 11.44 -5.83
N ARG A 65 8.44 10.31 -5.18
CA ARG A 65 9.78 9.80 -4.80
C ARG A 65 10.39 8.83 -5.81
N GLY A 66 9.81 8.69 -7.00
CA GLY A 66 10.42 7.94 -8.10
C GLY A 66 9.90 6.53 -8.32
N ALA A 67 8.77 6.14 -7.72
CA ALA A 67 8.10 4.90 -8.11
C ALA A 67 7.77 4.91 -9.62
N ALA A 68 8.05 3.82 -10.33
CA ALA A 68 7.80 3.72 -11.77
C ALA A 68 6.32 3.60 -12.07
N SER A 69 5.60 2.81 -11.28
CA SER A 69 4.16 2.65 -11.40
C SER A 69 3.48 2.62 -10.03
N VAL A 70 2.30 3.22 -9.95
CA VAL A 70 1.49 3.25 -8.73
C VAL A 70 0.05 2.93 -9.09
N GLU A 71 -0.56 1.96 -8.41
CA GLU A 71 -2.00 1.75 -8.46
C GLU A 71 -2.62 2.12 -7.11
N ILE A 72 -3.68 2.96 -7.16
CA ILE A 72 -4.37 3.43 -5.97
C ILE A 72 -5.82 2.99 -6.05
N VAL A 73 -6.25 2.18 -5.10
CA VAL A 73 -7.57 1.55 -5.06
C VAL A 73 -8.40 2.15 -3.94
N ASP A 74 -9.62 2.55 -4.24
CA ASP A 74 -10.61 2.91 -3.22
C ASP A 74 -12.02 2.58 -3.68
N LYS A 75 -12.88 2.17 -2.73
CA LYS A 75 -14.28 1.81 -3.00
C LYS A 75 -15.23 3.00 -3.03
N TYR A 76 -14.84 4.14 -2.46
CA TYR A 76 -15.73 5.30 -2.33
C TYR A 76 -15.56 6.28 -3.48
N PRO A 77 -16.64 6.60 -4.23
CA PRO A 77 -16.56 7.53 -5.37
C PRO A 77 -15.99 8.91 -5.03
N LYS A 78 -16.20 9.39 -3.79
CA LYS A 78 -15.62 10.66 -3.33
C LYS A 78 -14.12 10.58 -3.14
N ALA A 79 -13.63 9.46 -2.60
CA ALA A 79 -12.20 9.19 -2.46
C ALA A 79 -11.55 9.09 -3.85
N VAL A 80 -12.11 8.29 -4.75
CA VAL A 80 -11.61 8.12 -6.13
C VAL A 80 -11.45 9.47 -6.86
N ARG A 81 -12.45 10.37 -6.76
CA ARG A 81 -12.35 11.72 -7.35
C ARG A 81 -11.25 12.56 -6.71
N THR A 82 -11.08 12.43 -5.39
CA THR A 82 -10.02 13.14 -4.66
C THR A 82 -8.65 12.61 -5.03
N ILE A 83 -8.49 11.28 -5.09
CA ILE A 83 -7.26 10.62 -5.55
C ILE A 83 -6.90 11.10 -6.94
N GLN A 84 -7.84 11.07 -7.90
CA GLN A 84 -7.57 11.49 -9.28
C GLN A 84 -7.05 12.94 -9.33
N ARG A 85 -7.70 13.86 -8.61
CA ARG A 85 -7.26 15.27 -8.52
C ARG A 85 -5.84 15.38 -7.96
N ASN A 86 -5.51 14.62 -6.92
CA ASN A 86 -4.20 14.65 -6.28
C ASN A 86 -3.13 14.04 -7.20
N VAL A 87 -3.44 12.90 -7.85
CA VAL A 87 -2.58 12.26 -8.85
C VAL A 87 -2.27 13.21 -9.99
N ASP A 88 -3.27 13.87 -10.58
CA ASP A 88 -3.08 14.82 -11.68
C ASP A 88 -2.14 15.97 -11.28
N ALA A 89 -2.21 16.42 -10.04
CA ALA A 89 -1.33 17.49 -9.54
C ALA A 89 0.10 16.99 -9.32
N VAL A 90 0.27 15.77 -8.76
CA VAL A 90 1.59 15.16 -8.53
C VAL A 90 2.29 14.81 -9.86
N VAL A 91 1.57 14.21 -10.80
CA VAL A 91 2.13 13.86 -12.11
C VAL A 91 2.56 15.11 -12.87
N ARG A 92 1.76 16.19 -12.86
CA ARG A 92 2.16 17.47 -13.46
C ARG A 92 3.42 18.05 -12.82
N ALA A 93 3.53 18.00 -11.49
CA ALA A 93 4.73 18.47 -10.79
C ALA A 93 5.95 17.59 -11.12
N GLY A 94 5.76 16.27 -11.17
CA GLY A 94 6.79 15.30 -11.55
C GLY A 94 7.32 15.51 -12.96
N SER A 95 6.45 15.76 -13.92
CA SER A 95 6.82 15.99 -15.33
C SER A 95 7.76 17.19 -15.48
N VAL A 96 7.59 18.24 -14.68
CA VAL A 96 8.50 19.40 -14.66
C VAL A 96 9.92 19.01 -14.20
N SER A 97 10.01 18.00 -13.33
CA SER A 97 11.27 17.47 -12.79
C SER A 97 11.81 16.26 -13.58
N GLY A 98 11.20 15.93 -14.72
CA GLY A 98 11.61 14.79 -15.56
C GLY A 98 11.11 13.42 -15.09
N LEU A 99 10.29 13.36 -14.03
CA LEU A 99 9.66 12.14 -13.56
C LEU A 99 8.30 11.93 -14.23
N ASN A 100 8.06 10.74 -14.76
CA ASN A 100 6.79 10.37 -15.41
C ASN A 100 6.23 9.07 -14.81
N PRO A 101 5.82 9.04 -13.53
CA PRO A 101 5.27 7.85 -12.91
C PRO A 101 3.95 7.46 -13.60
N GLN A 102 3.77 6.17 -13.85
CA GLN A 102 2.50 5.63 -14.33
C GLN A 102 1.55 5.47 -13.14
N VAL A 103 0.60 6.38 -12.95
CA VAL A 103 -0.34 6.29 -11.83
C VAL A 103 -1.74 5.94 -12.33
N LYS A 104 -2.30 4.85 -11.82
CA LYS A 104 -3.64 4.37 -12.13
C LYS A 104 -4.54 4.46 -10.89
N VAL A 105 -5.73 5.01 -11.05
CA VAL A 105 -6.74 5.07 -9.99
C VAL A 105 -7.84 4.05 -10.28
N ARG A 106 -8.16 3.21 -9.29
CA ARG A 106 -9.13 2.13 -9.42
C ARG A 106 -10.32 2.36 -8.49
N HIS A 107 -11.50 2.42 -9.05
CA HIS A 107 -12.76 2.43 -8.28
C HIS A 107 -13.18 0.99 -8.02
N SER A 108 -12.73 0.41 -6.93
CA SER A 108 -13.02 -0.97 -6.53
C SER A 108 -12.89 -1.13 -5.02
N SER A 109 -13.51 -2.15 -4.44
CA SER A 109 -13.12 -2.59 -3.12
C SER A 109 -11.75 -3.30 -3.18
N ALA A 110 -11.00 -3.28 -2.05
CA ALA A 110 -9.73 -4.01 -1.93
C ALA A 110 -9.90 -5.47 -2.37
N ARG A 111 -10.85 -6.19 -1.77
CA ARG A 111 -11.14 -7.59 -2.09
C ARG A 111 -11.42 -7.83 -3.58
N THR A 112 -12.31 -7.02 -4.19
CA THR A 112 -12.66 -7.21 -5.61
C THR A 112 -11.46 -6.95 -6.51
N TYR A 113 -10.65 -5.96 -6.19
CA TYR A 113 -9.45 -5.64 -6.95
C TYR A 113 -8.42 -6.77 -6.85
N LEU A 114 -8.12 -7.22 -5.63
CA LEU A 114 -7.10 -8.23 -5.37
C LEU A 114 -7.44 -9.59 -6.00
N LEU A 115 -8.71 -10.00 -5.97
CA LEU A 115 -9.16 -11.25 -6.62
C LEU A 115 -8.97 -11.26 -8.14
N GLY A 116 -8.89 -10.10 -8.79
CA GLY A 116 -8.65 -9.96 -10.22
C GLY A 116 -7.26 -9.46 -10.58
N ALA A 117 -6.37 -9.32 -9.60
CA ALA A 117 -5.04 -8.78 -9.82
C ALA A 117 -4.16 -9.76 -10.61
N LEU A 118 -3.36 -9.21 -11.51
CA LEU A 118 -2.37 -9.97 -12.30
C LEU A 118 -0.97 -9.34 -12.18
N ASP A 119 -0.88 -8.15 -11.60
CA ASP A 119 0.36 -7.40 -11.45
C ASP A 119 1.19 -7.94 -10.29
N VAL A 120 2.47 -7.62 -10.28
CA VAL A 120 3.41 -7.92 -9.19
C VAL A 120 3.92 -6.62 -8.63
N TRP A 121 3.98 -6.51 -7.30
CA TRP A 121 4.33 -5.27 -6.59
C TRP A 121 5.62 -5.41 -5.77
N ASP A 122 6.36 -4.32 -5.71
CA ASP A 122 7.56 -4.18 -4.88
C ASP A 122 7.22 -3.53 -3.53
N ILE A 123 6.17 -2.68 -3.51
CA ILE A 123 5.67 -2.05 -2.28
C ILE A 123 4.14 -2.10 -2.28
N VAL A 124 3.56 -2.52 -1.16
CA VAL A 124 2.11 -2.48 -0.94
C VAL A 124 1.79 -1.71 0.33
N PHE A 125 0.94 -0.68 0.22
CA PHE A 125 0.37 0.03 1.38
C PHE A 125 -1.02 -0.53 1.69
N VAL A 126 -1.24 -0.86 2.97
CA VAL A 126 -2.50 -1.36 3.53
C VAL A 126 -2.85 -0.49 4.74
N ASP A 127 -3.56 0.63 4.48
CA ASP A 127 -4.00 1.60 5.50
C ASP A 127 -5.55 1.62 5.56
N PRO A 128 -6.17 0.54 6.06
CA PRO A 128 -7.61 0.43 6.09
C PRO A 128 -8.23 1.33 7.17
N PRO A 129 -9.53 1.67 7.06
CA PRO A 129 -10.25 2.31 8.13
C PRO A 129 -10.11 1.54 9.46
N TYR A 130 -9.95 2.23 10.58
CA TYR A 130 -9.78 1.61 11.90
C TYR A 130 -10.89 0.62 12.28
N ALA A 131 -12.10 0.85 11.77
CA ALA A 131 -13.24 -0.06 11.99
C ALA A 131 -13.13 -1.39 11.22
N LEU A 132 -12.16 -1.55 10.30
CA LEU A 132 -11.98 -2.80 9.58
C LEU A 132 -11.37 -3.85 10.52
N PRO A 133 -11.99 -5.03 10.69
CA PRO A 133 -11.47 -6.10 11.54
C PRO A 133 -10.09 -6.59 11.08
N ASN A 134 -9.26 -7.05 12.02
CA ASN A 134 -7.94 -7.60 11.68
C ASN A 134 -8.03 -8.83 10.77
N GLU A 135 -9.08 -9.64 10.92
CA GLU A 135 -9.34 -10.82 10.09
C GLU A 135 -9.45 -10.44 8.61
N GLN A 136 -10.12 -9.30 8.31
CA GLN A 136 -10.23 -8.82 6.94
C GLN A 136 -8.87 -8.34 6.39
N VAL A 137 -8.06 -7.70 7.24
CA VAL A 137 -6.68 -7.32 6.84
C VAL A 137 -5.84 -8.55 6.53
N VAL A 138 -5.99 -9.62 7.31
CA VAL A 138 -5.31 -10.90 7.09
C VAL A 138 -5.77 -11.55 5.78
N GLU A 139 -7.08 -11.55 5.48
CA GLU A 139 -7.62 -12.03 4.21
C GLU A 139 -7.04 -11.24 3.01
N ASP A 140 -6.97 -9.92 3.10
CA ASP A 140 -6.39 -9.08 2.05
C ASP A 140 -4.89 -9.40 1.86
N LEU A 141 -4.14 -9.59 2.95
CA LEU A 141 -2.72 -9.98 2.89
C LEU A 141 -2.53 -11.36 2.23
N GLN A 142 -3.43 -12.31 2.46
CA GLN A 142 -3.41 -13.61 1.76
C GLN A 142 -3.60 -13.45 0.25
N GLN A 143 -4.42 -12.49 -0.19
CA GLN A 143 -4.60 -12.19 -1.61
C GLN A 143 -3.43 -11.38 -2.19
N ILE A 144 -2.75 -10.56 -1.39
CA ILE A 144 -1.59 -9.77 -1.80
C ILE A 144 -0.34 -10.65 -1.98
N ALA A 145 -0.13 -11.61 -1.08
CA ALA A 145 1.11 -12.38 -0.99
C ALA A 145 1.57 -13.04 -2.31
N PRO A 146 0.69 -13.67 -3.13
CA PRO A 146 1.08 -14.25 -4.40
C PRO A 146 1.58 -13.23 -5.45
N HIS A 147 1.33 -11.94 -5.20
CA HIS A 147 1.67 -10.83 -6.09
C HIS A 147 2.85 -10.00 -5.58
N LEU A 148 3.57 -10.45 -4.56
CA LEU A 148 4.75 -9.76 -4.05
C LEU A 148 5.99 -10.18 -4.83
N ALA A 149 6.79 -9.20 -5.24
CA ALA A 149 8.11 -9.46 -5.79
C ALA A 149 9.06 -9.99 -4.71
N GLU A 150 10.16 -10.59 -5.12
CA GLU A 150 11.26 -10.89 -4.22
C GLU A 150 11.78 -9.59 -3.58
N GLY A 151 11.91 -9.57 -2.25
CA GLY A 151 12.29 -8.37 -1.50
C GLY A 151 11.21 -7.30 -1.37
N ALA A 152 9.97 -7.59 -1.76
CA ALA A 152 8.86 -6.66 -1.60
C ALA A 152 8.60 -6.33 -0.13
N ILE A 153 8.07 -5.12 0.10
CA ILE A 153 7.67 -4.66 1.44
C ILE A 153 6.17 -4.34 1.44
N VAL A 154 5.45 -4.96 2.38
CA VAL A 154 4.08 -4.58 2.70
C VAL A 154 4.07 -3.72 3.96
N VAL A 155 3.50 -2.53 3.87
CA VAL A 155 3.35 -1.61 5.00
C VAL A 155 1.90 -1.62 5.44
N VAL A 156 1.66 -2.06 6.67
CA VAL A 156 0.30 -2.13 7.24
C VAL A 156 0.18 -1.10 8.36
N GLU A 157 -0.84 -0.23 8.25
CA GLU A 157 -1.19 0.75 9.28
C GLU A 157 -2.40 0.26 10.08
N ARG A 158 -2.31 0.30 11.42
CA ARG A 158 -3.40 -0.05 12.34
C ARG A 158 -3.44 0.93 13.51
N SER A 159 -4.53 0.89 14.27
CA SER A 159 -4.59 1.57 15.57
C SER A 159 -3.59 0.94 16.55
N ALA A 160 -2.79 1.77 17.21
CA ALA A 160 -1.89 1.29 18.27
C ALA A 160 -2.63 0.83 19.54
N ARG A 161 -3.96 1.03 19.60
CA ARG A 161 -4.82 0.56 20.70
C ARG A 161 -5.33 -0.86 20.47
N ASP A 162 -5.28 -1.32 19.21
CA ASP A 162 -5.74 -2.65 18.84
C ASP A 162 -4.60 -3.67 19.02
N SER A 163 -4.96 -4.94 19.19
CA SER A 163 -3.97 -6.02 19.14
C SER A 163 -3.36 -6.09 17.73
N GLU A 164 -2.08 -6.45 17.68
CA GLU A 164 -1.43 -6.76 16.41
C GLU A 164 -2.17 -7.90 15.69
N PRO A 165 -2.41 -7.79 14.37
CA PRO A 165 -2.99 -8.89 13.59
C PRO A 165 -2.13 -10.16 13.67
N VAL A 166 -2.77 -11.32 13.61
CA VAL A 166 -2.05 -12.59 13.41
C VAL A 166 -1.75 -12.72 11.93
N TRP A 167 -0.50 -12.45 11.54
CA TRP A 167 -0.09 -12.42 10.14
C TRP A 167 -0.25 -13.79 9.47
N PRO A 168 -0.68 -13.85 8.19
CA PRO A 168 -0.73 -15.11 7.45
C PRO A 168 0.69 -15.63 7.22
N LYS A 169 0.84 -16.95 7.11
CA LYS A 169 2.15 -17.60 6.94
C LYS A 169 2.93 -17.15 5.69
N SER A 170 2.21 -16.67 4.67
CA SER A 170 2.79 -16.18 3.42
C SER A 170 3.60 -14.88 3.56
N VAL A 171 3.49 -14.20 4.70
CA VAL A 171 4.25 -12.98 5.01
C VAL A 171 4.76 -13.01 6.43
N ARG A 172 5.93 -12.42 6.69
CA ARG A 172 6.49 -12.28 8.03
C ARG A 172 6.75 -10.81 8.36
N ARG A 173 6.49 -10.42 9.62
CA ARG A 173 6.83 -9.09 10.11
C ARG A 173 8.32 -9.03 10.44
N PHE A 174 9.04 -8.09 9.82
CA PHE A 174 10.45 -7.84 10.13
C PHE A 174 10.67 -6.55 10.91
N ALA A 175 9.70 -5.61 10.93
CA ALA A 175 9.79 -4.41 11.73
C ALA A 175 8.41 -3.88 12.13
N ALA A 176 8.37 -3.06 13.19
CA ALA A 176 7.20 -2.30 13.60
C ALA A 176 7.62 -0.96 14.22
N LYS A 177 6.76 0.05 14.13
CA LYS A 177 6.95 1.35 14.77
C LYS A 177 5.63 1.98 15.16
N ASN A 178 5.56 2.47 16.41
CA ASN A 178 4.40 3.20 16.89
C ASN A 178 4.60 4.71 16.75
N HIS A 179 3.57 5.41 16.28
CA HIS A 179 3.48 6.85 16.13
C HIS A 179 2.22 7.38 16.81
N GLY A 180 2.28 7.54 18.14
CA GLY A 180 1.12 7.92 18.94
C GLY A 180 0.02 6.85 18.86
N GLU A 181 -1.09 7.18 18.21
CA GLU A 181 -2.23 6.25 18.08
C GLU A 181 -2.16 5.32 16.87
N THR A 182 -1.09 5.39 16.07
CA THR A 182 -0.88 4.59 14.87
C THR A 182 0.27 3.62 15.09
N ALA A 183 0.04 2.35 14.79
CA ALA A 183 1.06 1.31 14.65
C ALA A 183 1.30 1.04 13.16
N VAL A 184 2.57 1.07 12.74
CA VAL A 184 3.00 0.76 11.38
C VAL A 184 3.84 -0.52 11.42
N TYR A 185 3.39 -1.53 10.70
CA TYR A 185 4.05 -2.82 10.56
C TYR A 185 4.65 -2.95 9.17
N TYR A 186 5.86 -3.53 9.11
CA TYR A 186 6.56 -3.80 7.86
C TYR A 186 6.69 -5.30 7.71
N LEU A 187 6.10 -5.82 6.65
CA LEU A 187 6.08 -7.24 6.34
C LEU A 187 6.85 -7.48 5.04
N GLU A 188 7.39 -8.66 4.90
CA GLU A 188 8.01 -9.17 3.68
C GLU A 188 7.42 -10.53 3.32
N PRO A 189 7.49 -10.98 2.05
CA PRO A 189 7.05 -12.32 1.68
C PRO A 189 7.87 -13.37 2.42
N ASP A 190 7.22 -14.44 2.89
CA ASP A 190 7.91 -15.61 3.42
C ASP A 190 8.18 -16.59 2.28
N ALA A 191 9.43 -16.56 1.77
CA ALA A 191 9.83 -17.36 0.62
C ALA A 191 9.69 -18.88 0.84
N ALA A 192 9.76 -19.35 2.10
CA ALA A 192 9.61 -20.77 2.41
C ALA A 192 8.17 -21.26 2.18
N GLU A 193 7.18 -20.40 2.44
CA GLU A 193 5.76 -20.74 2.27
C GLU A 193 5.26 -20.46 0.83
N LEU A 194 5.87 -19.50 0.12
CA LEU A 194 5.49 -19.21 -1.27
C LEU A 194 6.04 -20.24 -2.26
N SER A 195 7.12 -20.95 -1.92
CA SER A 195 7.70 -22.02 -2.73
C SER A 195 7.13 -23.41 -2.44
N ALA A 196 6.28 -23.56 -1.43
CA ALA A 196 5.54 -24.79 -1.18
C ALA A 196 4.42 -24.93 -2.22
N GLU A 197 4.69 -25.58 -3.35
CA GLU A 197 3.65 -26.00 -4.29
C GLU A 197 2.57 -26.80 -3.55
N PRO A 198 1.28 -26.60 -3.87
CA PRO A 198 0.26 -27.51 -3.35
C PRO A 198 0.60 -28.92 -3.84
N VAL A 199 0.90 -29.81 -2.92
CA VAL A 199 1.02 -31.25 -3.22
C VAL A 199 -0.34 -31.68 -3.77
N LEU A 200 -0.47 -31.68 -5.10
CA LEU A 200 -1.56 -32.35 -5.80
C LEU A 200 -1.47 -33.83 -5.41
N GLY A 201 -2.29 -34.21 -4.45
CA GLY A 201 -2.49 -35.59 -4.09
C GLY A 201 -2.94 -36.38 -5.33
N ILE A 202 -2.00 -37.07 -5.96
CA ILE A 202 -2.31 -38.10 -6.93
C ILE A 202 -3.00 -39.19 -6.12
N ALA A 203 -4.32 -39.25 -6.22
CA ALA A 203 -5.07 -40.41 -5.76
C ALA A 203 -4.67 -41.58 -6.68
N GLU A 204 -3.76 -42.41 -6.20
CA GLU A 204 -3.54 -43.73 -6.80
C GLU A 204 -4.87 -44.49 -6.70
N LYS A 205 -5.49 -44.66 -7.87
CA LYS A 205 -6.55 -45.64 -8.02
C LYS A 205 -5.88 -47.00 -8.04
N GLU A 206 -5.90 -47.67 -6.93
CA GLU A 206 -5.69 -49.12 -6.90
C GLU A 206 -6.82 -49.81 -7.66
N ASN A 207 -6.41 -50.64 -8.57
CA ASN A 207 -7.22 -51.51 -9.42
C ASN A 207 -7.42 -52.85 -8.73
#